data_a523f23cfb729af79ae3b5e7c8e10c67
#
_entry.id   a523f23cfb729af79ae3b5e7c8e10c67
#
_cell.length_a   1.000
_cell.length_b   1.000
_cell.length_c   1.000
_cell.angle_alpha   90.00
_cell.angle_beta   90.00
_cell.angle_gamma   90.00
#
_symmetry.space_group_name_H-M   'P 1'
#
loop_
_entity.id
_entity.type
_entity.pdbx_description
1 polymer ?
#
loop_
_entity_poly.entity_id
_entity_poly.type
_entity_poly.pdbx_seq_one_letter_code
_entity_poly.pdbx_strand_id
1 'polypeptide(L)'
;DEPTTALDVTIQAQILDLLKSLQKERGMAMLLITHDLAVVSGMADQVALMYAGQIVEVATAADFFVRPSHPYAKLLLQALPGEDLRGRQLAAIQGTVPPLTQAFKGCRFAPRCPYQADACTDKAVAMSNLSDVHHVRCVRLNDVALQSASLPPLLDRAQALSTDHSSLLSVKDLSVTYSLGGGFLGAKKTFQAVKKVSFDIQKGQTLALVGESGCGKTTIGKALLQLLTPQTQMT
;
A
#
# COMPACT_ATOMS: atom_id res chain seq x y z
N ASP A 1 -12.60 2.35 -4.34
CA ASP A 1 -12.20 2.45 -2.93
C ASP A 1 -13.10 1.54 -2.11
N GLU A 2 -12.52 0.52 -1.52
CA GLU A 2 -13.16 -0.48 -0.67
C GLU A 2 -14.50 -1.03 -1.23
N PRO A 3 -14.54 -1.56 -2.46
CA PRO A 3 -15.79 -1.90 -3.16
C PRO A 3 -16.58 -3.02 -2.48
N THR A 4 -15.99 -3.73 -1.54
CA THR A 4 -16.57 -4.89 -0.87
C THR A 4 -16.86 -4.66 0.61
N THR A 5 -16.62 -3.45 1.13
CA THR A 5 -16.88 -3.10 2.54
C THR A 5 -18.37 -3.25 2.86
N ALA A 6 -18.68 -3.95 3.96
CA ALA A 6 -20.03 -4.26 4.43
C ALA A 6 -20.88 -5.18 3.53
N LEU A 7 -20.28 -5.88 2.58
CA LEU A 7 -20.96 -6.93 1.82
C LEU A 7 -20.71 -8.31 2.44
N ASP A 8 -21.69 -9.20 2.30
CA ASP A 8 -21.44 -10.61 2.61
C ASP A 8 -20.50 -11.27 1.59
N VAL A 9 -19.86 -12.38 1.98
CA VAL A 9 -18.81 -13.04 1.19
C VAL A 9 -19.30 -13.45 -0.21
N THR A 10 -20.56 -13.85 -0.33
CA THR A 10 -21.12 -14.29 -1.62
C THR A 10 -21.29 -13.13 -2.59
N ILE A 11 -21.86 -12.02 -2.12
CA ILE A 11 -22.03 -10.79 -2.92
C ILE A 11 -20.66 -10.17 -3.24
N GLN A 12 -19.74 -10.18 -2.27
CA GLN A 12 -18.37 -9.75 -2.51
C GLN A 12 -17.73 -10.51 -3.69
N ALA A 13 -17.82 -11.84 -3.69
CA ALA A 13 -17.27 -12.67 -4.78
C ALA A 13 -17.90 -12.30 -6.13
N GLN A 14 -19.22 -12.16 -6.19
CA GLN A 14 -19.93 -11.79 -7.43
C GLN A 14 -19.50 -10.42 -7.97
N ILE A 15 -19.35 -9.41 -7.11
CA ILE A 15 -18.87 -8.06 -7.50
C ILE A 15 -17.44 -8.12 -8.03
N LEU A 16 -16.56 -8.86 -7.37
CA LEU A 16 -15.17 -9.00 -7.82
C LEU A 16 -15.07 -9.72 -9.17
N ASP A 17 -15.85 -10.76 -9.39
CA ASP A 17 -15.92 -11.48 -10.67
C ASP A 17 -16.48 -10.57 -11.78
N LEU A 18 -17.49 -9.77 -11.49
CA LEU A 18 -18.02 -8.79 -12.43
C LEU A 18 -16.98 -7.75 -12.82
N LEU A 19 -16.26 -7.18 -11.84
CA LEU A 19 -15.19 -6.21 -12.10
C LEU A 19 -14.09 -6.80 -12.97
N LYS A 20 -13.69 -8.04 -12.69
CA LYS A 20 -12.67 -8.77 -13.46
C LYS A 20 -13.12 -9.04 -14.91
N SER A 21 -14.39 -9.42 -15.08
CA SER A 21 -14.99 -9.64 -16.41
C SER A 21 -15.03 -8.35 -17.23
N LEU A 22 -15.47 -7.24 -16.63
CA LEU A 22 -15.51 -5.93 -17.28
C LEU A 22 -14.10 -5.42 -17.63
N GLN A 23 -13.13 -5.62 -16.72
CA GLN A 23 -11.74 -5.26 -16.98
C GLN A 23 -11.20 -5.99 -18.22
N LYS A 24 -11.44 -7.31 -18.29
CA LYS A 24 -10.98 -8.13 -19.42
C LYS A 24 -11.70 -7.77 -20.73
N GLU A 25 -13.02 -7.58 -20.67
CA GLU A 25 -13.84 -7.25 -21.85
C GLU A 25 -13.44 -5.91 -22.48
N ARG A 26 -13.18 -4.91 -21.63
CA ARG A 26 -12.91 -3.54 -22.05
C ARG A 26 -11.44 -3.16 -22.09
N GLY A 27 -10.54 -4.04 -21.66
CA GLY A 27 -9.10 -3.75 -21.56
C GLY A 27 -8.79 -2.58 -20.61
N MET A 28 -9.58 -2.44 -19.53
CA MET A 28 -9.42 -1.33 -18.60
C MET A 28 -8.27 -1.60 -17.63
N ALA A 29 -7.54 -0.55 -17.23
CA ALA A 29 -6.74 -0.59 -16.03
C ALA A 29 -7.62 -0.37 -14.79
N MET A 30 -7.26 -0.98 -13.65
CA MET A 30 -8.01 -0.85 -12.41
C MET A 30 -7.09 -0.45 -11.26
N LEU A 31 -7.45 0.59 -10.53
CA LEU A 31 -6.87 0.90 -9.23
C LEU A 31 -7.82 0.40 -8.12
N LEU A 32 -7.43 -0.67 -7.45
CA LEU A 32 -8.18 -1.26 -6.34
C LEU A 32 -7.62 -0.77 -5.01
N ILE A 33 -8.39 -0.02 -4.25
CA ILE A 33 -8.04 0.43 -2.90
C ILE A 33 -8.77 -0.46 -1.92
N THR A 34 -8.03 -1.20 -1.09
CA THR A 34 -8.60 -2.12 -0.08
C THR A 34 -7.61 -2.38 1.05
N HIS A 35 -8.10 -2.84 2.19
CA HIS A 35 -7.30 -3.39 3.28
C HIS A 35 -7.39 -4.93 3.33
N ASP A 36 -8.20 -5.54 2.49
CA ASP A 36 -8.42 -6.98 2.43
C ASP A 36 -7.40 -7.64 1.49
N LEU A 37 -6.38 -8.27 2.06
CA LEU A 37 -5.32 -8.96 1.32
C LEU A 37 -5.81 -10.22 0.60
N ALA A 38 -6.90 -10.83 1.04
CA ALA A 38 -7.50 -11.96 0.32
C ALA A 38 -8.09 -11.50 -1.02
N VAL A 39 -8.77 -10.35 -1.03
CA VAL A 39 -9.24 -9.70 -2.27
C VAL A 39 -8.06 -9.36 -3.18
N VAL A 40 -7.01 -8.78 -2.63
CA VAL A 40 -5.79 -8.40 -3.38
C VAL A 40 -5.16 -9.62 -4.07
N SER A 41 -5.01 -10.73 -3.34
CA SER A 41 -4.40 -11.96 -3.88
C SER A 41 -5.17 -12.54 -5.07
N GLY A 42 -6.50 -12.34 -5.11
CA GLY A 42 -7.36 -12.82 -6.20
C GLY A 42 -7.51 -11.88 -7.40
N MET A 43 -7.21 -10.58 -7.22
CA MET A 43 -7.55 -9.53 -8.19
C MET A 43 -6.35 -8.76 -8.74
N ALA A 44 -5.30 -8.56 -7.94
CA ALA A 44 -4.22 -7.65 -8.27
C ALA A 44 -3.12 -8.29 -9.11
N ASP A 45 -2.60 -7.55 -10.07
CA ASP A 45 -1.36 -7.87 -10.79
C ASP A 45 -0.16 -7.26 -10.05
N GLN A 46 -0.35 -6.06 -9.50
CA GLN A 46 0.64 -5.36 -8.68
C GLN A 46 0.04 -4.90 -7.36
N VAL A 47 0.87 -4.82 -6.34
CA VAL A 47 0.52 -4.33 -5.00
C VAL A 47 1.39 -3.14 -4.65
N ALA A 48 0.78 -2.04 -4.27
CA ALA A 48 1.43 -0.89 -3.67
C ALA A 48 1.03 -0.80 -2.19
N LEU A 49 1.95 -1.14 -1.30
CA LEU A 49 1.74 -1.11 0.15
C LEU A 49 1.97 0.30 0.69
N MET A 50 0.98 0.85 1.35
CA MET A 50 1.00 2.20 1.89
C MET A 50 1.04 2.21 3.41
N TYR A 51 1.92 3.02 4.00
CA TYR A 51 2.00 3.26 5.43
C TYR A 51 2.14 4.74 5.75
N ALA A 52 1.28 5.26 6.61
CA ALA A 52 1.33 6.65 7.09
C ALA A 52 1.61 7.70 5.99
N GLY A 53 0.90 7.63 4.86
CA GLY A 53 1.00 8.60 3.77
C GLY A 53 2.16 8.38 2.79
N GLN A 54 2.87 7.25 2.86
CA GLN A 54 3.93 6.89 1.90
C GLN A 54 3.74 5.47 1.37
N ILE A 55 4.09 5.24 0.12
CA ILE A 55 4.31 3.89 -0.39
C ILE A 55 5.64 3.38 0.18
N VAL A 56 5.59 2.21 0.81
CA VAL A 56 6.75 1.55 1.44
C VAL A 56 7.24 0.34 0.66
N GLU A 57 6.38 -0.28 -0.14
CA GLU A 57 6.74 -1.37 -1.05
C GLU A 57 5.81 -1.37 -2.27
N VAL A 58 6.36 -1.62 -3.45
CA VAL A 58 5.63 -1.93 -4.69
C VAL A 58 6.22 -3.21 -5.25
N ALA A 59 5.38 -4.19 -5.58
CA ALA A 59 5.82 -5.45 -6.14
C ALA A 59 4.72 -6.06 -7.04
N THR A 60 5.06 -7.08 -7.83
CA THR A 60 4.02 -7.96 -8.38
C THR A 60 3.24 -8.61 -7.24
N ALA A 61 1.99 -8.97 -7.45
CA ALA A 61 1.22 -9.66 -6.42
C ALA A 61 1.94 -10.96 -5.99
N ALA A 62 2.50 -11.72 -6.93
CA ALA A 62 3.27 -12.92 -6.64
C ALA A 62 4.46 -12.65 -5.71
N ASP A 63 5.28 -11.64 -6.01
CA ASP A 63 6.43 -11.29 -5.17
C ASP A 63 6.00 -10.75 -3.81
N PHE A 64 4.95 -9.92 -3.76
CA PHE A 64 4.44 -9.35 -2.52
C PHE A 64 4.00 -10.44 -1.52
N PHE A 65 3.28 -11.46 -1.98
CA PHE A 65 2.79 -12.54 -1.11
C PHE A 65 3.85 -13.57 -0.77
N VAL A 66 4.81 -13.84 -1.65
CA VAL A 66 5.83 -14.88 -1.44
C VAL A 66 7.11 -14.33 -0.82
N ARG A 67 7.53 -13.13 -1.23
CA ARG A 67 8.82 -12.52 -0.86
C ARG A 67 8.69 -11.04 -0.48
N PRO A 68 7.79 -10.69 0.46
CA PRO A 68 7.69 -9.31 0.93
C PRO A 68 9.02 -8.84 1.48
N SER A 69 9.42 -7.64 1.16
CA SER A 69 10.76 -7.13 1.49
C SER A 69 10.73 -6.08 2.59
N HIS A 70 9.67 -5.28 2.69
CA HIS A 70 9.53 -4.32 3.77
C HIS A 70 9.08 -5.00 5.07
N PRO A 71 9.65 -4.66 6.25
CA PRO A 71 9.22 -5.23 7.53
C PRO A 71 7.71 -5.13 7.81
N TYR A 72 7.08 -4.02 7.42
CA TYR A 72 5.64 -3.85 7.56
C TYR A 72 4.84 -4.86 6.70
N ALA A 73 5.27 -5.12 5.46
CA ALA A 73 4.66 -6.12 4.60
C ALA A 73 4.73 -7.53 5.23
N LYS A 74 5.89 -7.90 5.75
CA LYS A 74 6.10 -9.18 6.43
C LYS A 74 5.18 -9.34 7.63
N LEU A 75 5.13 -8.34 8.50
CA LEU A 75 4.27 -8.38 9.70
C LEU A 75 2.78 -8.40 9.33
N LEU A 76 2.39 -7.65 8.30
CA LEU A 76 1.01 -7.61 7.82
C LEU A 76 0.57 -8.99 7.30
N LEU A 77 1.41 -9.66 6.53
CA LEU A 77 1.13 -11.00 6.01
C LEU A 77 1.16 -12.07 7.13
N GLN A 78 2.05 -11.94 8.12
CA GLN A 78 2.09 -12.82 9.30
C GLN A 78 0.85 -12.66 10.21
N ALA A 79 0.17 -11.52 10.15
CA ALA A 79 -1.06 -11.29 10.90
C ALA A 79 -2.31 -11.89 10.22
N LEU A 80 -2.19 -12.38 8.97
CA LEU A 80 -3.31 -13.04 8.29
C LEU A 80 -3.60 -14.41 8.91
N PRO A 81 -4.89 -14.76 9.10
CA PRO A 81 -5.25 -16.10 9.54
C PRO A 81 -4.93 -17.11 8.43
N GLY A 82 -4.07 -18.07 8.73
CA GLY A 82 -3.76 -19.23 7.87
C GLY A 82 -4.30 -20.52 8.47
N GLU A 83 -4.52 -21.53 7.64
CA GLU A 83 -4.99 -22.84 8.13
C GLU A 83 -4.02 -23.47 9.14
N ASP A 84 -2.71 -23.29 8.94
CA ASP A 84 -1.64 -23.78 9.81
C ASP A 84 -1.52 -23.04 11.14
N LEU A 85 -2.24 -21.92 11.30
CA LEU A 85 -2.19 -21.06 12.50
C LEU A 85 -3.37 -21.31 13.46
N ARG A 86 -4.20 -22.32 13.20
CA ARG A 86 -5.30 -22.70 14.10
C ARG A 86 -4.75 -23.02 15.49
N GLY A 87 -5.21 -22.27 16.49
CA GLY A 87 -4.77 -22.42 17.89
C GLY A 87 -3.45 -21.73 18.24
N ARG A 88 -2.81 -21.01 17.32
CA ARG A 88 -1.66 -20.14 17.60
C ARG A 88 -2.07 -18.67 17.71
N GLN A 89 -1.36 -17.94 18.54
CA GLN A 89 -1.57 -16.49 18.64
C GLN A 89 -1.10 -15.83 17.34
N LEU A 90 -2.00 -15.12 16.66
CA LEU A 90 -1.65 -14.35 15.46
C LEU A 90 -0.65 -13.25 15.82
N ALA A 91 0.31 -13.02 14.94
CA ALA A 91 1.25 -11.93 15.08
C ALA A 91 0.48 -10.59 14.96
N ALA A 92 0.50 -9.80 16.02
CA ALA A 92 -0.08 -8.46 15.99
C ALA A 92 1.02 -7.41 15.79
N ILE A 93 0.80 -6.49 14.87
CA ILE A 93 1.68 -5.32 14.72
C ILE A 93 1.43 -4.40 15.91
N GLN A 94 2.40 -4.34 16.84
CA GLN A 94 2.26 -3.56 18.07
C GLN A 94 2.17 -2.05 17.79
N GLY A 95 1.51 -1.32 18.69
CA GLY A 95 1.35 0.12 18.60
C GLY A 95 0.32 0.56 17.57
N THR A 96 0.22 1.86 17.35
CA THR A 96 -0.73 2.49 16.43
C THR A 96 0.01 3.21 15.29
N VAL A 97 -0.66 3.42 14.16
CA VAL A 97 -0.12 4.24 13.08
C VAL A 97 0.09 5.66 13.61
N PRO A 98 1.30 6.22 13.46
CA PRO A 98 1.58 7.55 13.98
C PRO A 98 0.72 8.60 13.26
N PRO A 99 0.24 9.63 13.96
CA PRO A 99 -0.59 10.67 13.36
C PRO A 99 0.19 11.42 12.28
N LEU A 100 -0.47 11.66 11.12
CA LEU A 100 0.15 12.35 9.99
C LEU A 100 0.45 13.85 10.27
N THR A 101 0.00 14.35 11.42
CA THR A 101 0.32 15.70 11.92
C THR A 101 1.71 15.81 12.53
N GLN A 102 2.37 14.67 12.83
CA GLN A 102 3.72 14.70 13.36
C GLN A 102 4.77 14.80 12.23
N ALA A 103 5.91 15.42 12.55
CA ALA A 103 7.03 15.49 11.62
C ALA A 103 7.80 14.15 11.60
N PHE A 104 8.06 13.63 10.40
CA PHE A 104 8.85 12.42 10.19
C PHE A 104 10.20 12.78 9.55
N LYS A 105 11.29 12.46 10.22
CA LYS A 105 12.64 12.62 9.66
C LYS A 105 13.03 11.42 8.79
N GLY A 106 12.80 10.21 9.28
CA GLY A 106 13.19 8.94 8.68
C GLY A 106 12.03 8.05 8.25
N CYS A 107 12.21 6.75 8.41
CA CYS A 107 11.20 5.74 8.13
C CYS A 107 9.99 5.91 9.06
N ARG A 108 8.81 6.05 8.48
CA ARG A 108 7.57 6.26 9.24
C ARG A 108 7.14 5.03 10.03
N PHE A 109 7.58 3.85 9.60
CA PHE A 109 7.32 2.59 10.29
C PHE A 109 8.33 2.30 11.41
N ALA A 110 9.45 3.03 11.52
CA ALA A 110 10.51 2.77 12.50
C ALA A 110 10.00 2.54 13.92
N PRO A 111 9.07 3.33 14.49
CA PRO A 111 8.58 3.14 15.87
C PRO A 111 7.88 1.79 16.13
N ARG A 112 7.45 1.09 15.08
CA ARG A 112 6.76 -0.21 15.15
C ARG A 112 7.55 -1.34 14.52
N CYS A 113 8.74 -1.04 14.01
CA CYS A 113 9.59 -1.99 13.30
C CYS A 113 10.44 -2.80 14.27
N PRO A 114 10.31 -4.13 14.35
CA PRO A 114 11.16 -4.96 15.22
C PRO A 114 12.62 -4.97 14.78
N TYR A 115 12.92 -4.48 13.57
CA TYR A 115 14.26 -4.39 13.00
C TYR A 115 14.78 -2.94 12.97
N GLN A 116 14.21 -2.05 13.81
CA GLN A 116 14.64 -0.65 13.87
C GLN A 116 16.14 -0.54 14.20
N ALA A 117 16.82 0.40 13.52
CA ALA A 117 18.18 0.84 13.81
C ALA A 117 18.24 2.36 13.67
N ASP A 118 19.32 2.99 14.15
CA ASP A 118 19.48 4.45 14.14
C ASP A 118 19.36 5.02 12.72
N ALA A 119 19.95 4.35 11.74
CA ALA A 119 19.84 4.73 10.32
C ALA A 119 18.40 4.84 9.80
N CYS A 120 17.42 4.21 10.47
CA CYS A 120 16.02 4.30 10.09
C CYS A 120 15.38 5.63 10.46
N THR A 121 15.94 6.36 11.43
CA THR A 121 15.36 7.58 12.01
C THR A 121 16.08 8.86 11.59
N ASP A 122 17.33 8.76 11.13
CA ASP A 122 18.22 9.91 10.93
C ASP A 122 17.84 10.77 9.73
N LYS A 123 17.46 10.15 8.63
CA LYS A 123 17.15 10.82 7.36
C LYS A 123 16.05 10.13 6.58
N ALA A 124 15.46 10.88 5.66
CA ALA A 124 14.43 10.35 4.76
C ALA A 124 14.94 9.13 3.99
N VAL A 125 14.15 8.05 4.01
CA VAL A 125 14.48 6.82 3.30
C VAL A 125 13.97 6.90 1.87
N ALA A 126 14.87 6.76 0.90
CA ALA A 126 14.54 6.69 -0.51
C ALA A 126 13.95 5.31 -0.86
N MET A 127 13.24 5.24 -2.00
CA MET A 127 12.84 3.97 -2.59
C MET A 127 14.07 3.32 -3.22
N SER A 128 14.31 2.05 -2.91
CA SER A 128 15.36 1.21 -3.51
C SER A 128 14.73 0.24 -4.49
N ASN A 129 15.35 0.04 -5.64
CA ASN A 129 14.91 -0.91 -6.65
C ASN A 129 15.57 -2.26 -6.40
N LEU A 130 14.78 -3.30 -6.14
CA LEU A 130 15.22 -4.68 -6.07
C LEU A 130 15.17 -5.34 -7.46
N SER A 131 14.21 -4.92 -8.27
CA SER A 131 14.07 -5.25 -9.68
C SER A 131 13.30 -4.13 -10.40
N ASP A 132 13.05 -4.29 -11.70
CA ASP A 132 12.27 -3.33 -12.50
C ASP A 132 10.82 -3.16 -11.98
N VAL A 133 10.29 -4.17 -11.28
CA VAL A 133 8.91 -4.21 -10.80
C VAL A 133 8.79 -4.32 -9.28
N HIS A 134 9.93 -4.38 -8.56
CA HIS A 134 9.94 -4.51 -7.10
C HIS A 134 10.76 -3.38 -6.46
N HIS A 135 10.08 -2.50 -5.77
CA HIS A 135 10.65 -1.31 -5.14
C HIS A 135 10.31 -1.26 -3.65
N VAL A 136 11.27 -0.93 -2.80
CA VAL A 136 11.12 -0.98 -1.33
C VAL A 136 11.75 0.23 -0.67
N ARG A 137 11.05 0.81 0.29
CA ARG A 137 11.52 1.96 1.09
C ARG A 137 12.06 1.49 2.45
N CYS A 138 13.23 0.85 2.44
CA CYS A 138 13.89 0.36 3.65
C CYS A 138 15.40 0.48 3.53
N VAL A 139 16.07 0.94 4.60
CA VAL A 139 17.55 1.03 4.64
C VAL A 139 18.23 -0.28 5.04
N ARG A 140 17.47 -1.28 5.50
CA ARG A 140 17.97 -2.55 6.04
C ARG A 140 17.69 -3.76 5.15
N LEU A 141 17.53 -3.57 3.84
CA LEU A 141 17.18 -4.63 2.90
C LEU A 141 18.18 -5.80 2.89
N ASN A 142 19.46 -5.51 3.17
CA ASN A 142 20.54 -6.51 3.20
C ASN A 142 20.72 -7.17 4.56
N ASP A 143 19.84 -6.90 5.52
CA ASP A 143 19.94 -7.48 6.86
C ASP A 143 19.49 -8.94 6.88
N VAL A 144 20.36 -9.84 7.33
CA VAL A 144 20.11 -11.28 7.41
C VAL A 144 18.87 -11.60 8.27
N ALA A 145 18.68 -10.89 9.38
CA ALA A 145 17.51 -11.06 10.24
C ALA A 145 16.20 -10.72 9.53
N LEU A 146 16.23 -9.73 8.62
CA LEU A 146 15.08 -9.39 7.81
C LEU A 146 14.82 -10.41 6.69
N GLN A 147 15.87 -11.00 6.12
CA GLN A 147 15.77 -11.98 5.05
C GLN A 147 15.29 -13.35 5.55
N SER A 148 15.65 -13.71 6.79
CA SER A 148 15.34 -15.02 7.39
C SER A 148 13.90 -15.19 7.88
N ALA A 149 13.08 -14.14 7.89
CA ALA A 149 11.68 -14.24 8.28
C ALA A 149 10.87 -14.99 7.23
N SER A 150 10.73 -16.32 7.40
CA SER A 150 9.92 -17.15 6.50
C SER A 150 8.43 -16.87 6.70
N LEU A 151 7.71 -16.75 5.59
CA LEU A 151 6.27 -16.64 5.53
C LEU A 151 5.67 -18.01 5.19
N PRO A 152 4.48 -18.33 5.70
CA PRO A 152 3.74 -19.47 5.19
C PRO A 152 3.42 -19.25 3.70
N PRO A 153 3.43 -20.31 2.88
CA PRO A 153 3.12 -20.19 1.46
C PRO A 153 1.66 -19.73 1.30
N LEU A 154 1.46 -18.54 0.76
CA LEU A 154 0.17 -18.02 0.37
C LEU A 154 0.08 -18.05 -1.16
N LEU A 155 -0.77 -18.99 -1.65
CA LEU A 155 -1.34 -19.04 -2.98
C LEU A 155 -0.40 -19.19 -4.20
N ASP A 156 -0.56 -20.32 -4.84
CA ASP A 156 -0.04 -20.69 -6.17
C ASP A 156 -0.82 -19.95 -7.27
N ARG A 157 -0.46 -18.70 -7.54
CA ARG A 157 -0.99 -17.96 -8.69
C ARG A 157 0.01 -16.99 -9.27
N ALA A 158 0.94 -17.51 -10.04
CA ALA A 158 1.66 -16.72 -11.03
C ALA A 158 0.71 -16.42 -12.20
N GLN A 159 0.03 -15.27 -12.18
CA GLN A 159 -0.60 -14.75 -13.40
C GLN A 159 0.50 -14.10 -14.24
N ALA A 160 0.64 -14.54 -15.49
CA ALA A 160 1.53 -13.91 -16.44
C ALA A 160 1.08 -12.45 -16.67
N LEU A 161 1.99 -11.51 -16.46
CA LEU A 161 1.77 -10.09 -16.76
C LEU A 161 1.45 -9.97 -18.26
N SER A 162 0.46 -9.15 -18.60
CA SER A 162 0.15 -8.81 -19.98
C SER A 162 1.36 -8.14 -20.63
N THR A 163 1.68 -8.51 -21.85
CA THR A 163 2.86 -8.01 -22.59
C THR A 163 2.69 -6.60 -23.16
N ASP A 164 1.54 -5.97 -23.00
CA ASP A 164 1.31 -4.58 -23.41
C ASP A 164 1.73 -3.62 -22.30
N HIS A 165 2.94 -3.07 -22.42
CA HIS A 165 3.56 -2.17 -21.45
C HIS A 165 3.16 -0.69 -21.62
N SER A 166 2.06 -0.38 -22.33
CA SER A 166 1.61 1.00 -22.42
C SER A 166 1.08 1.49 -21.07
N SER A 167 1.75 2.46 -20.46
CA SER A 167 1.29 3.11 -19.24
C SER A 167 0.00 3.88 -19.52
N LEU A 168 -1.09 3.53 -18.83
CA LEU A 168 -2.37 4.23 -18.92
C LEU A 168 -2.43 5.41 -17.95
N LEU A 169 -1.84 5.25 -16.78
CA LEU A 169 -1.75 6.29 -15.74
C LEU A 169 -0.36 6.27 -15.12
N SER A 170 0.30 7.43 -15.14
CA SER A 170 1.57 7.64 -14.44
C SER A 170 1.39 8.72 -13.37
N VAL A 171 1.66 8.36 -12.14
CA VAL A 171 1.64 9.27 -10.98
C VAL A 171 3.07 9.45 -10.51
N LYS A 172 3.51 10.72 -10.46
CA LYS A 172 4.89 11.07 -10.04
C LYS A 172 4.86 12.06 -8.89
N ASP A 173 5.52 11.69 -7.81
CA ASP A 173 5.73 12.52 -6.61
C ASP A 173 4.46 13.16 -6.02
N LEU A 174 3.29 12.51 -6.18
CA LEU A 174 2.02 13.02 -5.68
C LEU A 174 2.12 13.30 -4.19
N SER A 175 1.82 14.55 -3.82
CA SER A 175 1.72 14.97 -2.44
C SER A 175 0.40 15.67 -2.20
N VAL A 176 -0.26 15.37 -1.08
CA VAL A 176 -1.54 15.97 -0.70
C VAL A 176 -1.46 16.50 0.73
N THR A 177 -1.69 17.79 0.88
CA THR A 177 -1.66 18.48 2.16
C THR A 177 -3.02 19.10 2.45
N TYR A 178 -3.57 18.81 3.63
CA TYR A 178 -4.79 19.42 4.13
C TYR A 178 -4.46 20.58 5.06
N SER A 179 -5.21 21.69 4.90
CA SER A 179 -5.19 22.80 5.85
C SER A 179 -6.31 22.62 6.87
N LEU A 180 -5.94 22.51 8.14
CA LEU A 180 -6.88 22.54 9.24
C LEU A 180 -7.12 24.00 9.60
N GLY A 181 -8.39 24.46 9.51
CA GLY A 181 -8.75 25.87 9.71
C GLY A 181 -8.18 26.44 11.01
N GLY A 182 -7.42 27.52 10.91
CA GLY A 182 -7.12 28.39 12.02
C GLY A 182 -8.27 29.40 12.15
N GLY A 183 -8.85 29.55 13.36
CA GLY A 183 -9.79 30.64 13.64
C GLY A 183 -9.13 32.01 13.36
N PHE A 184 -9.90 33.09 13.45
CA PHE A 184 -9.56 34.47 13.03
C PHE A 184 -8.19 35.02 13.52
N LEU A 185 -7.51 34.34 14.47
CA LEU A 185 -6.17 34.68 15.01
C LEU A 185 -5.25 33.44 15.18
N GLY A 186 -5.61 32.24 14.68
CA GLY A 186 -4.83 31.03 14.88
C GLY A 186 -3.96 30.67 13.66
N ALA A 187 -2.73 30.20 13.89
CA ALA A 187 -1.87 29.69 12.83
C ALA A 187 -2.56 28.51 12.11
N LYS A 188 -2.62 28.53 10.78
CA LYS A 188 -3.11 27.41 9.97
C LYS A 188 -2.25 26.18 10.25
N LYS A 189 -2.84 25.15 10.82
CA LYS A 189 -2.19 23.84 10.94
C LYS A 189 -2.38 23.09 9.63
N THR A 190 -1.31 22.58 9.06
CA THR A 190 -1.36 21.74 7.87
C THR A 190 -0.89 20.33 8.21
N PHE A 191 -1.43 19.32 7.56
CA PHE A 191 -0.88 17.96 7.62
C PHE A 191 -0.80 17.35 6.23
N GLN A 192 0.29 16.63 5.98
CA GLN A 192 0.55 15.98 4.71
C GLN A 192 0.01 14.55 4.74
N ALA A 193 -1.16 14.35 4.17
CA ALA A 193 -1.83 13.04 4.12
C ALA A 193 -1.15 12.07 3.15
N VAL A 194 -0.57 12.60 2.05
CA VAL A 194 0.18 11.82 1.05
C VAL A 194 1.50 12.56 0.80
N LYS A 195 2.61 11.82 0.73
CA LYS A 195 3.95 12.39 0.55
C LYS A 195 4.73 11.66 -0.52
N LYS A 196 4.95 12.32 -1.67
CA LYS A 196 5.80 11.87 -2.78
C LYS A 196 5.50 10.41 -3.15
N VAL A 197 4.26 10.16 -3.52
CA VAL A 197 3.80 8.84 -3.97
C VAL A 197 3.94 8.78 -5.48
N SER A 198 4.60 7.73 -5.98
CA SER A 198 4.78 7.48 -7.41
C SER A 198 4.41 6.04 -7.72
N PHE A 199 3.65 5.83 -8.79
CA PHE A 199 3.30 4.51 -9.33
C PHE A 199 2.77 4.66 -10.75
N ASP A 200 2.80 3.56 -11.51
CA ASP A 200 2.26 3.47 -12.85
C ASP A 200 1.21 2.36 -12.91
N ILE A 201 0.18 2.56 -13.73
CA ILE A 201 -0.83 1.54 -14.02
C ILE A 201 -0.83 1.31 -15.52
N GLN A 202 -0.57 0.08 -15.93
CA GLN A 202 -0.58 -0.31 -17.34
C GLN A 202 -2.00 -0.67 -17.79
N LYS A 203 -2.23 -0.59 -19.09
CA LYS A 203 -3.50 -1.00 -19.70
C LYS A 203 -3.80 -2.46 -19.38
N GLY A 204 -5.03 -2.75 -18.98
CA GLY A 204 -5.47 -4.10 -18.60
C GLY A 204 -4.96 -4.61 -17.25
N GLN A 205 -4.16 -3.82 -16.52
CA GLN A 205 -3.57 -4.20 -15.24
C GLN A 205 -4.38 -3.72 -14.06
N THR A 206 -4.37 -4.48 -12.98
CA THR A 206 -4.90 -4.07 -11.67
C THR A 206 -3.75 -3.75 -10.72
N LEU A 207 -3.64 -2.49 -10.28
CA LEU A 207 -2.80 -2.09 -9.17
C LEU A 207 -3.63 -2.04 -7.88
N ALA A 208 -3.30 -2.86 -6.90
CA ALA A 208 -3.90 -2.78 -5.58
C ALA A 208 -3.10 -1.84 -4.66
N LEU A 209 -3.77 -0.84 -4.12
CA LEU A 209 -3.23 0.07 -3.10
C LEU A 209 -3.72 -0.39 -1.73
N VAL A 210 -2.82 -0.93 -0.93
CA VAL A 210 -3.13 -1.56 0.36
C VAL A 210 -2.46 -0.85 1.54
N GLY A 211 -2.95 -1.08 2.75
CA GLY A 211 -2.40 -0.52 3.98
C GLY A 211 -3.46 -0.32 5.06
N GLU A 212 -3.02 -0.02 6.29
CA GLU A 212 -3.90 0.23 7.44
C GLU A 212 -4.85 1.42 7.21
N SER A 213 -5.96 1.46 7.98
CA SER A 213 -6.89 2.60 7.94
C SER A 213 -6.18 3.91 8.27
N GLY A 214 -6.56 4.99 7.60
CA GLY A 214 -5.97 6.32 7.80
C GLY A 214 -4.59 6.54 7.15
N CYS A 215 -4.00 5.57 6.45
CA CYS A 215 -2.69 5.75 5.81
C CYS A 215 -2.69 6.63 4.54
N GLY A 216 -3.85 7.09 4.05
CA GLY A 216 -3.97 8.01 2.91
C GLY A 216 -4.48 7.41 1.60
N LYS A 217 -4.88 6.14 1.53
CA LYS A 217 -5.36 5.47 0.31
C LYS A 217 -6.52 6.21 -0.36
N THR A 218 -7.58 6.46 0.40
CA THR A 218 -8.76 7.23 -0.08
C THR A 218 -8.39 8.64 -0.54
N THR A 219 -7.37 9.26 0.08
CA THR A 219 -6.86 10.56 -0.35
C THR A 219 -6.24 10.49 -1.74
N ILE A 220 -5.46 9.43 -2.03
CA ILE A 220 -4.90 9.21 -3.37
C ILE A 220 -6.04 9.02 -4.38
N GLY A 221 -7.02 8.15 -4.08
CA GLY A 221 -8.16 7.93 -4.97
C GLY A 221 -8.90 9.24 -5.29
N LYS A 222 -9.20 10.06 -4.27
CA LYS A 222 -9.83 11.38 -4.46
C LYS A 222 -8.96 12.35 -5.25
N ALA A 223 -7.63 12.33 -5.05
CA ALA A 223 -6.70 13.17 -5.79
C ALA A 223 -6.71 12.83 -7.28
N LEU A 224 -6.65 11.57 -7.65
CA LEU A 224 -6.68 11.09 -9.04
C LEU A 224 -7.98 11.45 -9.75
N LEU A 225 -9.11 11.40 -9.03
CA LEU A 225 -10.42 11.77 -9.55
C LEU A 225 -10.70 13.27 -9.47
N GLN A 226 -9.73 14.09 -9.01
CA GLN A 226 -9.87 15.54 -8.81
C GLN A 226 -11.02 15.93 -7.87
N LEU A 227 -11.33 15.09 -6.88
CA LEU A 227 -12.42 15.26 -5.91
C LEU A 227 -11.95 15.89 -4.59
N LEU A 228 -10.74 16.47 -4.55
CA LEU A 228 -10.24 17.14 -3.36
C LEU A 228 -10.90 18.51 -3.18
N THR A 229 -11.09 18.90 -1.93
CA THR A 229 -11.68 20.21 -1.61
C THR A 229 -10.72 21.37 -1.91
N PRO A 230 -11.22 22.62 -2.14
CA PRO A 230 -10.38 23.78 -2.39
C PRO A 230 -9.36 24.12 -1.28
N GLN A 231 -9.56 23.62 -0.07
CA GLN A 231 -8.64 23.78 1.07
C GLN A 231 -7.47 22.79 1.04
N THR A 232 -7.41 21.93 0.03
CA THR A 232 -6.39 20.89 -0.14
C THR A 232 -5.39 21.36 -1.20
N GLN A 233 -4.10 21.27 -0.89
CA GLN A 233 -3.03 21.50 -1.88
C GLN A 233 -2.56 20.14 -2.41
N MET A 234 -2.53 20.03 -3.74
CA MET A 234 -2.01 18.87 -4.46
C MET A 234 -0.81 19.35 -5.30
N THR A 235 0.30 18.65 -5.18
CA THR A 235 1.53 18.88 -5.97
C THR A 235 2.05 17.55 -6.49
#